data_417c8d1b3dcd5db2a65b870053273b46
#
_entry.id   417c8d1b3dcd5db2a65b870053273b46
#
_cell.length_a   1.000
_cell.length_b   1.000
_cell.length_c   1.000
_cell.angle_alpha   90.00
_cell.angle_beta   90.00
_cell.angle_gamma   90.00
#
_symmetry.space_group_name_H-M   'P 1'
#
loop_
_entity.id
_entity.type
_entity.pdbx_description
1 polymer ?
#
loop_
_entity_poly.entity_id
_entity_poly.type
_entity_poly.pdbx_seq_one_letter_code
_entity_poly.pdbx_strand_id
1 'polypeptide(L)'
;MTDQIKVSEVSAILRQQLEGISTGIRTEEVGTVLQVSDGVARIYGLDNAEANELLQFDNGMEAIVMNLEEDNVGAVLLGPTDQVKEGDIVKRTGRIASINVSEGMIGRVIDPLGNPIDGKGEITGETCEMPLERKAPGVIFRQPVNEPLQTGIKAVDAMIPIGRGQRELIIGDRQTGKTSIAIDTIINQRSSYEAGNPVYCIYVAIGQKGSTVALLVNTLQEKGAMDYTIVVSATASDPAAMQYFAPFAGAAIGEYFRDSGRHALVVYDDLSKQAVAYREVSLILRRPSGREAYPGDIFYLHSRLLERAAKIINQPEVARQMNDLPDSMKDKVKGGGSLTALPIIETQAGDVSAYIPTNVISITDGQIFLETDLFNQGNRPAINVGISVSRVGGNAQLKAMKKVAGTLKIDQAQFRELESFSKFGGEMDAVTAFTIDKGQKNTQLLIQPQYSPMPVEEQIAILYCGTQGLLKGVPLDKVHDFEKEFLRELHTSHQHDVLDILKTGTINDDIRKKLEETAKQLTMNN
;
A
#
# COMPACT_ATOMS: atom_id res chain seq x y z
N MET A 1 7.69 -38.05 -12.42
CA MET A 1 8.96 -38.56 -12.93
C MET A 1 10.02 -37.64 -12.40
N THR A 2 10.81 -38.11 -11.45
CA THR A 2 11.97 -37.38 -10.94
C THR A 2 13.00 -37.36 -12.06
N ASP A 3 13.19 -36.20 -12.70
CA ASP A 3 14.37 -35.99 -13.55
C ASP A 3 15.59 -35.99 -12.63
N GLN A 4 16.16 -37.13 -12.44
CA GLN A 4 17.48 -37.27 -11.85
C GLN A 4 18.48 -36.62 -12.82
N ILE A 5 19.26 -35.67 -12.29
CA ILE A 5 20.41 -35.11 -13.01
C ILE A 5 21.20 -36.27 -13.56
N LYS A 6 21.45 -36.28 -14.85
CA LYS A 6 22.20 -37.39 -15.48
C LYS A 6 23.59 -37.40 -14.90
N VAL A 7 24.02 -38.56 -14.39
CA VAL A 7 25.37 -38.77 -13.83
C VAL A 7 26.46 -38.30 -14.81
N SER A 8 26.17 -38.32 -16.11
CA SER A 8 27.06 -37.81 -17.16
C SER A 8 27.28 -36.30 -17.11
N GLU A 9 26.28 -35.52 -16.69
CA GLU A 9 26.37 -34.05 -16.61
C GLU A 9 27.21 -33.64 -15.39
N VAL A 10 26.99 -34.30 -14.26
CA VAL A 10 27.80 -34.10 -13.05
C VAL A 10 29.26 -34.48 -13.28
N SER A 11 29.50 -35.59 -13.99
CA SER A 11 30.87 -36.03 -14.34
C SER A 11 31.58 -35.06 -15.29
N ALA A 12 30.88 -34.44 -16.22
CA ALA A 12 31.47 -33.45 -17.13
C ALA A 12 31.89 -32.18 -16.39
N ILE A 13 31.03 -31.69 -15.49
CA ILE A 13 31.32 -30.50 -14.66
C ILE A 13 32.47 -30.77 -13.68
N LEU A 14 32.50 -31.94 -13.04
CA LEU A 14 33.60 -32.32 -12.15
C LEU A 14 34.95 -32.39 -12.88
N ARG A 15 34.98 -32.89 -14.13
CA ARG A 15 36.19 -32.86 -14.94
C ARG A 15 36.65 -31.45 -15.26
N GLN A 16 35.74 -30.59 -15.63
CA GLN A 16 36.03 -29.18 -15.95
C GLN A 16 36.53 -28.40 -14.71
N GLN A 17 35.98 -28.67 -13.53
CA GLN A 17 36.47 -28.10 -12.28
C GLN A 17 37.83 -28.60 -11.85
N LEU A 18 38.15 -29.89 -12.10
CA LEU A 18 39.45 -30.46 -11.79
C LEU A 18 40.56 -29.94 -12.72
N GLU A 19 40.25 -29.58 -13.96
CA GLU A 19 41.18 -28.98 -14.91
C GLU A 19 41.51 -27.53 -14.62
N GLY A 20 40.68 -26.83 -13.82
CA GLY A 20 40.82 -25.40 -13.46
C GLY A 20 41.47 -25.10 -12.10
N ILE A 21 41.99 -26.11 -11.35
CA ILE A 21 42.62 -25.89 -10.05
C ILE A 21 44.02 -25.28 -10.20
N SER A 22 44.08 -23.96 -10.24
CA SER A 22 45.28 -23.19 -9.94
C SER A 22 45.24 -22.73 -8.47
N THR A 23 46.24 -23.15 -7.72
CA THR A 23 46.46 -22.95 -6.29
C THR A 23 46.56 -21.48 -5.90
N GLY A 24 45.48 -20.87 -5.55
CA GLY A 24 45.44 -19.58 -4.90
C GLY A 24 44.31 -19.57 -3.88
N ILE A 25 44.62 -19.67 -2.60
CA ILE A 25 43.67 -19.77 -1.48
C ILE A 25 42.88 -18.47 -1.32
N ARG A 26 41.71 -18.41 -1.97
CA ARG A 26 40.51 -17.74 -1.48
C ARG A 26 39.39 -18.74 -1.71
N THR A 27 38.89 -19.32 -0.64
CA THR A 27 37.70 -20.20 -0.66
C THR A 27 36.45 -19.37 -0.88
N GLU A 28 36.31 -18.77 -2.07
CA GLU A 28 35.00 -18.34 -2.54
C GLU A 28 34.29 -19.60 -3.03
N GLU A 29 33.15 -19.92 -2.43
CA GLU A 29 32.33 -21.04 -2.88
C GLU A 29 31.69 -20.65 -4.21
N VAL A 30 31.99 -21.42 -5.24
CA VAL A 30 31.64 -21.14 -6.63
C VAL A 30 30.72 -22.25 -7.13
N GLY A 31 29.62 -21.87 -7.73
CA GLY A 31 28.70 -22.78 -8.40
C GLY A 31 28.77 -22.66 -9.91
N THR A 32 28.25 -23.66 -10.59
CA THR A 32 28.12 -23.68 -12.04
C THR A 32 26.65 -23.80 -12.42
N VAL A 33 26.21 -22.98 -13.36
CA VAL A 33 24.85 -23.02 -13.87
C VAL A 33 24.62 -24.29 -14.67
N LEU A 34 23.67 -25.10 -14.23
CA LEU A 34 23.26 -26.34 -14.92
C LEU A 34 22.21 -26.05 -16.00
N GLN A 35 21.30 -25.17 -15.72
CA GLN A 35 20.18 -24.85 -16.59
C GLN A 35 19.66 -23.44 -16.29
N VAL A 36 19.26 -22.71 -17.33
CA VAL A 36 18.55 -21.44 -17.23
C VAL A 36 17.24 -21.54 -17.99
N SER A 37 16.14 -21.11 -17.38
CA SER A 37 14.83 -21.02 -18.02
C SER A 37 13.99 -19.94 -17.36
N ASP A 38 13.40 -19.06 -18.15
CA ASP A 38 12.38 -18.09 -17.75
C ASP A 38 12.71 -17.30 -16.45
N GLY A 39 13.95 -16.83 -16.33
CA GLY A 39 14.39 -16.04 -15.18
C GLY A 39 14.81 -16.84 -13.95
N VAL A 40 14.94 -18.17 -14.07
CA VAL A 40 15.44 -19.06 -13.01
C VAL A 40 16.67 -19.79 -13.47
N ALA A 41 17.70 -19.84 -12.64
CA ALA A 41 18.91 -20.64 -12.83
C ALA A 41 18.94 -21.79 -11.82
N ARG A 42 19.29 -23.00 -12.29
CA ARG A 42 19.65 -24.13 -11.44
C ARG A 42 21.16 -24.21 -11.39
N ILE A 43 21.71 -24.23 -10.18
CA ILE A 43 23.15 -24.08 -9.95
C ILE A 43 23.65 -25.25 -9.13
N TYR A 44 24.76 -25.81 -9.52
CA TYR A 44 25.45 -26.88 -8.83
C TYR A 44 26.66 -26.36 -8.04
N GLY A 45 26.98 -26.95 -6.89
CA GLY A 45 28.21 -26.70 -6.15
C GLY A 45 28.17 -25.54 -5.15
N LEU A 46 26.97 -25.10 -4.73
CA LEU A 46 26.77 -24.12 -3.68
C LEU A 46 26.19 -24.79 -2.42
N ASP A 47 26.96 -25.71 -1.82
CA ASP A 47 26.48 -26.58 -0.75
C ASP A 47 26.12 -25.84 0.55
N ASN A 48 26.75 -24.69 0.79
CA ASN A 48 26.48 -23.85 1.97
C ASN A 48 25.59 -22.65 1.68
N ALA A 49 24.94 -22.57 0.51
CA ALA A 49 24.05 -21.47 0.19
C ALA A 49 22.85 -21.41 1.15
N GLU A 50 22.46 -20.21 1.52
CA GLU A 50 21.31 -19.96 2.39
C GLU A 50 20.09 -19.48 1.58
N ALA A 51 18.89 -19.77 2.07
CA ALA A 51 17.68 -19.24 1.47
C ALA A 51 17.68 -17.70 1.54
N ASN A 52 17.27 -17.05 0.43
CA ASN A 52 17.32 -15.60 0.24
C ASN A 52 18.73 -15.01 0.18
N GLU A 53 19.77 -15.83 0.04
CA GLU A 53 21.12 -15.34 -0.18
C GLU A 53 21.25 -14.74 -1.59
N LEU A 54 21.99 -13.65 -1.68
CA LEU A 54 22.34 -13.00 -2.95
C LEU A 54 23.53 -13.74 -3.57
N LEU A 55 23.37 -14.12 -4.82
CA LEU A 55 24.43 -14.71 -5.65
C LEU A 55 24.87 -13.69 -6.69
N GLN A 56 26.14 -13.75 -7.09
CA GLN A 56 26.70 -12.86 -8.11
C GLN A 56 27.37 -13.66 -9.23
N PHE A 57 26.97 -13.36 -10.47
CA PHE A 57 27.59 -13.87 -11.68
C PHE A 57 28.82 -13.04 -12.07
N ASP A 58 29.73 -13.62 -12.84
CA ASP A 58 30.95 -12.93 -13.31
C ASP A 58 30.64 -11.73 -14.22
N ASN A 59 29.48 -11.69 -14.87
CA ASN A 59 29.01 -10.54 -15.66
C ASN A 59 28.41 -9.41 -14.82
N GLY A 60 28.40 -9.53 -13.48
CA GLY A 60 27.84 -8.55 -12.54
C GLY A 60 26.34 -8.72 -12.28
N MET A 61 25.65 -9.65 -12.95
CA MET A 61 24.26 -9.94 -12.65
C MET A 61 24.11 -10.58 -11.28
N GLU A 62 22.99 -10.30 -10.63
CA GLU A 62 22.64 -10.89 -9.32
C GLU A 62 21.47 -11.86 -9.44
N ALA A 63 21.43 -12.82 -8.52
CA ALA A 63 20.31 -13.75 -8.35
C ALA A 63 20.05 -13.99 -6.86
N ILE A 64 18.83 -14.40 -6.53
CA ILE A 64 18.44 -14.73 -5.15
C ILE A 64 18.12 -16.21 -5.06
N VAL A 65 18.70 -16.86 -4.06
CA VAL A 65 18.45 -18.27 -3.74
C VAL A 65 17.02 -18.46 -3.25
N MET A 66 16.24 -19.27 -3.96
CA MET A 66 14.83 -19.54 -3.64
C MET A 66 14.57 -20.99 -3.24
N ASN A 67 15.31 -21.94 -3.81
CA ASN A 67 15.20 -23.37 -3.51
C ASN A 67 16.56 -23.93 -3.14
N LEU A 68 16.58 -24.72 -2.08
CA LEU A 68 17.74 -25.54 -1.70
C LEU A 68 17.35 -26.99 -1.88
N GLU A 69 17.97 -27.67 -2.88
CA GLU A 69 17.77 -29.09 -3.16
C GLU A 69 19.05 -29.84 -2.81
N GLU A 70 18.97 -31.17 -2.74
CA GLU A 70 20.11 -32.00 -2.33
C GLU A 70 21.35 -31.84 -3.24
N ASP A 71 21.12 -31.70 -4.55
CA ASP A 71 22.18 -31.65 -5.55
C ASP A 71 22.34 -30.30 -6.26
N ASN A 72 21.42 -29.34 -5.99
CA ASN A 72 21.44 -28.08 -6.68
C ASN A 72 20.68 -26.98 -5.93
N VAL A 73 20.95 -25.73 -6.29
CA VAL A 73 20.30 -24.55 -5.80
C VAL A 73 19.46 -23.91 -6.92
N GLY A 74 18.19 -23.64 -6.64
CA GLY A 74 17.33 -22.86 -7.53
C GLY A 74 17.41 -21.38 -7.18
N ALA A 75 17.93 -20.56 -8.09
CA ALA A 75 18.04 -19.12 -7.91
C ALA A 75 17.24 -18.37 -8.96
N VAL A 76 16.65 -17.24 -8.56
CA VAL A 76 15.86 -16.37 -9.42
C VAL A 76 16.72 -15.19 -9.84
N LEU A 77 16.84 -14.97 -11.15
CA LEU A 77 17.66 -13.90 -11.73
C LEU A 77 17.01 -12.54 -11.51
N LEU A 78 17.80 -11.56 -11.11
CA LEU A 78 17.38 -10.16 -10.91
C LEU A 78 17.65 -9.29 -12.15
N GLY A 79 17.63 -9.91 -13.33
CA GLY A 79 17.87 -9.23 -14.59
C GLY A 79 17.45 -10.07 -15.80
N PRO A 80 17.80 -9.63 -17.02
CA PRO A 80 17.44 -10.31 -18.24
C PRO A 80 18.05 -11.72 -18.33
N THR A 81 17.24 -12.72 -18.63
CA THR A 81 17.63 -14.13 -18.69
C THR A 81 18.69 -14.43 -19.75
N ASP A 82 18.73 -13.65 -20.84
CA ASP A 82 19.64 -13.81 -21.97
C ASP A 82 21.12 -13.52 -21.63
N GLN A 83 21.38 -12.91 -20.48
CA GLN A 83 22.72 -12.59 -19.98
C GLN A 83 23.37 -13.74 -19.20
N VAL A 84 22.65 -14.82 -18.91
CA VAL A 84 23.16 -16.01 -18.19
C VAL A 84 23.01 -17.24 -19.06
N LYS A 85 24.04 -18.08 -19.09
CA LYS A 85 24.10 -19.31 -19.90
C LYS A 85 24.47 -20.52 -19.04
N GLU A 86 24.12 -21.68 -19.55
CA GLU A 86 24.59 -22.94 -18.99
C GLU A 86 26.14 -22.98 -19.00
N GLY A 87 26.72 -23.37 -17.88
CA GLY A 87 28.16 -23.37 -17.66
C GLY A 87 28.73 -22.07 -17.06
N ASP A 88 27.95 -21.02 -16.95
CA ASP A 88 28.41 -19.77 -16.30
C ASP A 88 28.72 -20.02 -14.82
N ILE A 89 29.70 -19.25 -14.33
CA ILE A 89 30.16 -19.32 -12.95
C ILE A 89 29.37 -18.31 -12.11
N VAL A 90 28.96 -18.76 -10.94
CA VAL A 90 28.25 -17.93 -9.96
C VAL A 90 28.90 -18.06 -8.60
N LYS A 91 29.00 -16.95 -7.85
CA LYS A 91 29.65 -16.85 -6.55
C LYS A 91 28.62 -16.56 -5.47
N ARG A 92 28.82 -17.17 -4.31
CA ARG A 92 28.11 -16.77 -3.10
C ARG A 92 28.62 -15.41 -2.65
N THR A 93 27.70 -14.54 -2.21
CA THR A 93 28.06 -13.26 -1.59
C THR A 93 28.11 -13.36 -0.06
N GLY A 94 27.50 -14.39 0.54
CA GLY A 94 27.31 -14.51 1.99
C GLY A 94 26.38 -13.42 2.56
N ARG A 95 25.65 -12.70 1.71
CA ARG A 95 24.72 -11.63 2.10
C ARG A 95 23.30 -12.03 1.73
N ILE A 96 22.38 -11.77 2.65
CA ILE A 96 20.94 -11.90 2.37
C ILE A 96 20.50 -10.74 1.48
N ALA A 97 19.59 -11.00 0.56
CA ALA A 97 19.06 -10.01 -0.37
C ALA A 97 18.56 -8.78 0.37
N SER A 98 19.14 -7.63 0.08
CA SER A 98 18.91 -6.36 0.76
C SER A 98 18.87 -5.19 -0.23
N ILE A 99 18.29 -4.09 0.20
CA ILE A 99 18.25 -2.82 -0.53
C ILE A 99 18.98 -1.74 0.27
N ASN A 100 19.79 -0.95 -0.41
CA ASN A 100 20.47 0.20 0.20
C ASN A 100 19.52 1.39 0.21
N VAL A 101 18.92 1.69 1.37
CA VAL A 101 17.98 2.80 1.53
C VAL A 101 18.73 4.07 1.92
N SER A 102 18.37 5.17 1.27
CA SER A 102 18.89 6.51 1.54
C SER A 102 17.77 7.55 1.51
N GLU A 103 17.92 8.64 2.24
CA GLU A 103 16.99 9.78 2.12
C GLU A 103 17.04 10.43 0.72
N GLY A 104 18.13 10.25 -0.02
CA GLY A 104 18.23 10.66 -1.41
C GLY A 104 17.29 9.93 -2.37
N MET A 105 16.59 8.88 -1.91
CA MET A 105 15.53 8.20 -2.67
C MET A 105 14.23 9.01 -2.71
N ILE A 106 14.04 9.96 -1.81
CA ILE A 106 12.82 10.78 -1.79
C ILE A 106 12.75 11.58 -3.08
N GLY A 107 11.59 11.58 -3.73
CA GLY A 107 11.39 12.23 -5.03
C GLY A 107 11.88 11.44 -6.24
N ARG A 108 12.35 10.20 -6.04
CA ARG A 108 12.93 9.36 -7.10
C ARG A 108 12.00 8.21 -7.51
N VAL A 109 12.23 7.73 -8.71
CA VAL A 109 11.66 6.48 -9.22
C VAL A 109 12.79 5.46 -9.32
N ILE A 110 12.63 4.35 -8.62
CA ILE A 110 13.65 3.29 -8.50
C ILE A 110 13.09 1.93 -8.90
N ASP A 111 14.00 1.01 -9.23
CA ASP A 111 13.66 -0.40 -9.38
C ASP A 111 13.61 -1.12 -8.01
N PRO A 112 13.19 -2.39 -7.92
CA PRO A 112 13.17 -3.15 -6.67
C PRO A 112 14.55 -3.41 -6.04
N LEU A 113 15.64 -3.19 -6.76
CA LEU A 113 17.01 -3.30 -6.24
C LEU A 113 17.54 -1.96 -5.69
N GLY A 114 16.77 -0.88 -5.85
CA GLY A 114 17.15 0.46 -5.41
C GLY A 114 17.89 1.30 -6.47
N ASN A 115 18.00 0.82 -7.70
CA ASN A 115 18.63 1.57 -8.78
C ASN A 115 17.67 2.63 -9.32
N PRO A 116 18.13 3.87 -9.56
CA PRO A 116 17.30 4.93 -10.12
C PRO A 116 16.99 4.66 -11.60
N ILE A 117 15.71 4.78 -11.98
CA ILE A 117 15.24 4.59 -13.35
C ILE A 117 14.58 5.85 -13.94
N ASP A 118 14.69 6.98 -13.23
CA ASP A 118 14.08 8.27 -13.59
C ASP A 118 14.98 9.20 -14.41
N GLY A 119 16.19 8.75 -14.75
CA GLY A 119 17.15 9.54 -15.52
C GLY A 119 17.78 10.73 -14.79
N LYS A 120 17.56 10.87 -13.47
CA LYS A 120 18.07 11.98 -12.66
C LYS A 120 19.46 11.71 -12.05
N GLY A 121 20.20 10.71 -12.55
CA GLY A 121 21.51 10.31 -12.03
C GLY A 121 21.43 9.46 -10.76
N GLU A 122 22.58 9.15 -10.19
CA GLU A 122 22.68 8.28 -9.02
C GLU A 122 22.07 8.89 -7.76
N ILE A 123 21.66 8.01 -6.85
CA ILE A 123 21.12 8.40 -5.55
C ILE A 123 22.28 8.72 -4.62
N THR A 124 22.25 9.93 -4.06
CA THR A 124 23.28 10.42 -3.14
C THR A 124 22.82 10.37 -1.70
N GLY A 125 23.75 10.34 -0.76
CA GLY A 125 23.48 10.37 0.68
C GLY A 125 23.96 9.12 1.40
N GLU A 126 23.84 9.15 2.72
CA GLU A 126 24.18 8.02 3.57
C GLU A 126 23.20 6.87 3.33
N THR A 127 23.71 5.69 3.02
CA THR A 127 22.92 4.49 2.77
C THR A 127 22.82 3.62 4.00
N CYS A 128 21.67 2.96 4.15
CA CYS A 128 21.40 1.97 5.17
C CYS A 128 20.96 0.69 4.49
N GLU A 129 21.68 -0.40 4.72
CA GLU A 129 21.33 -1.71 4.17
C GLU A 129 20.14 -2.29 4.91
N MET A 130 19.03 -2.51 4.17
CA MET A 130 17.78 -3.05 4.70
C MET A 130 17.46 -4.37 4.02
N PRO A 131 17.25 -5.48 4.75
CA PRO A 131 16.91 -6.77 4.15
C PRO A 131 15.54 -6.70 3.47
N LEU A 132 15.43 -7.28 2.28
CA LEU A 132 14.17 -7.37 1.55
C LEU A 132 13.14 -8.18 2.34
N GLU A 133 13.56 -9.33 2.86
CA GLU A 133 12.73 -10.14 3.76
C GLU A 133 13.21 -10.01 5.21
N ARG A 134 12.29 -9.59 6.07
CA ARG A 134 12.53 -9.40 7.50
C ARG A 134 11.30 -9.81 8.28
N LYS A 135 11.49 -10.42 9.45
CA LYS A 135 10.38 -10.73 10.34
C LYS A 135 9.67 -9.46 10.81
N ALA A 136 8.35 -9.52 10.83
CA ALA A 136 7.54 -8.45 11.38
C ALA A 136 7.85 -8.21 12.87
N PRO A 137 7.71 -6.96 13.36
CA PRO A 137 7.89 -6.66 14.77
C PRO A 137 6.97 -7.52 15.64
N GLY A 138 7.53 -8.15 16.68
CA GLY A 138 6.76 -8.92 17.65
C GLY A 138 5.79 -8.06 18.47
N VAL A 139 4.88 -8.69 19.20
CA VAL A 139 3.80 -8.01 19.96
C VAL A 139 4.35 -6.97 20.95
N ILE A 140 5.45 -7.26 21.63
CA ILE A 140 6.05 -6.37 22.63
C ILE A 140 6.62 -5.06 22.04
N PHE A 141 6.90 -5.04 20.74
CA PHE A 141 7.44 -3.88 20.03
C PHE A 141 6.37 -3.00 19.40
N ARG A 142 5.10 -3.42 19.48
CA ARG A 142 3.96 -2.69 18.89
C ARG A 142 3.22 -1.89 19.94
N GLN A 143 2.61 -0.80 19.50
CA GLN A 143 1.63 -0.06 20.28
C GLN A 143 0.30 0.03 19.52
N PRO A 144 -0.82 0.32 20.22
CA PRO A 144 -2.11 0.47 19.59
C PRO A 144 -2.13 1.57 18.52
N VAL A 145 -2.88 1.33 17.46
CA VAL A 145 -3.15 2.32 16.41
C VAL A 145 -4.22 3.29 16.90
N ASN A 146 -3.82 4.50 17.21
CA ASN A 146 -4.68 5.54 17.81
C ASN A 146 -4.48 6.94 17.19
N GLU A 147 -3.70 7.04 16.11
CA GLU A 147 -3.48 8.27 15.38
C GLU A 147 -4.05 8.14 13.97
N PRO A 148 -4.84 9.11 13.49
CA PRO A 148 -5.41 9.05 12.15
C PRO A 148 -4.33 9.22 11.07
N LEU A 149 -4.50 8.47 9.99
CA LEU A 149 -3.93 8.76 8.69
C LEU A 149 -5.03 9.39 7.84
N GLN A 150 -5.02 10.69 7.67
CA GLN A 150 -6.05 11.39 6.90
C GLN A 150 -5.86 11.10 5.42
N THR A 151 -6.88 10.54 4.78
CA THR A 151 -6.85 10.26 3.34
C THR A 151 -7.27 11.46 2.49
N GLY A 152 -7.98 12.40 3.09
CA GLY A 152 -8.60 13.52 2.37
C GLY A 152 -9.86 13.13 1.60
N ILE A 153 -10.33 11.90 1.76
CA ILE A 153 -11.53 11.37 1.10
C ILE A 153 -12.66 11.30 2.12
N LYS A 154 -13.69 12.13 1.95
CA LYS A 154 -14.82 12.25 2.89
C LYS A 154 -15.41 10.89 3.29
N ALA A 155 -15.64 10.01 2.32
CA ALA A 155 -16.23 8.69 2.57
C ALA A 155 -15.33 7.78 3.41
N VAL A 156 -14.01 7.83 3.20
CA VAL A 156 -13.02 7.02 3.94
C VAL A 156 -12.85 7.58 5.35
N ASP A 157 -12.47 8.84 5.48
CA ASP A 157 -12.15 9.45 6.77
C ASP A 157 -13.34 9.48 7.74
N ALA A 158 -14.58 9.56 7.20
CA ALA A 158 -15.80 9.56 8.00
C ALA A 158 -16.27 8.16 8.43
N MET A 159 -16.20 7.15 7.53
CA MET A 159 -16.90 5.87 7.74
C MET A 159 -15.96 4.65 7.82
N ILE A 160 -14.75 4.76 7.28
CA ILE A 160 -13.75 3.68 7.20
C ILE A 160 -12.37 4.26 7.54
N PRO A 161 -12.20 4.85 8.74
CA PRO A 161 -10.99 5.60 9.07
C PRO A 161 -9.77 4.69 9.12
N ILE A 162 -8.66 5.21 8.64
CA ILE A 162 -7.35 4.53 8.62
C ILE A 162 -6.45 5.16 9.67
N GLY A 163 -5.78 4.33 10.45
CA GLY A 163 -4.81 4.77 11.44
C GLY A 163 -3.36 4.54 11.01
N ARG A 164 -2.45 5.33 11.54
CA ARG A 164 -1.00 5.18 11.33
C ARG A 164 -0.51 3.86 11.92
N GLY A 165 -0.03 2.97 11.06
CA GLY A 165 0.38 1.60 11.41
C GLY A 165 -0.66 0.53 11.10
N GLN A 166 -1.80 0.89 10.51
CA GLN A 166 -2.86 -0.03 10.09
C GLN A 166 -2.58 -0.59 8.70
N ARG A 167 -3.18 -1.76 8.41
CA ARG A 167 -3.24 -2.37 7.08
C ARG A 167 -4.68 -2.29 6.58
N GLU A 168 -4.96 -1.44 5.62
CA GLU A 168 -6.31 -1.30 5.06
C GLU A 168 -6.30 -1.68 3.59
N LEU A 169 -7.06 -2.71 3.24
CA LEU A 169 -7.15 -3.23 1.87
C LEU A 169 -8.04 -2.33 1.01
N ILE A 170 -7.58 -2.00 -0.19
CA ILE A 170 -8.41 -1.40 -1.24
C ILE A 170 -8.71 -2.48 -2.27
N ILE A 171 -9.99 -2.85 -2.41
CA ILE A 171 -10.40 -3.99 -3.23
C ILE A 171 -11.56 -3.62 -4.14
N GLY A 172 -11.55 -4.14 -5.36
CA GLY A 172 -12.62 -3.94 -6.35
C GLY A 172 -12.18 -4.32 -7.76
N ASP A 173 -13.11 -4.26 -8.69
CA ASP A 173 -12.87 -4.60 -10.09
C ASP A 173 -11.96 -3.60 -10.78
N ARG A 174 -11.53 -3.95 -11.99
CA ARG A 174 -10.68 -3.09 -12.81
C ARG A 174 -11.38 -1.75 -13.08
N GLN A 175 -10.61 -0.65 -13.02
CA GLN A 175 -11.09 0.71 -13.32
C GLN A 175 -12.19 1.25 -12.37
N THR A 176 -12.33 0.74 -11.16
CA THR A 176 -13.26 1.25 -10.14
C THR A 176 -12.70 2.40 -9.30
N GLY A 177 -11.47 2.83 -9.55
CA GLY A 177 -10.84 3.97 -8.83
C GLY A 177 -9.94 3.56 -7.66
N LYS A 178 -9.50 2.29 -7.55
CA LYS A 178 -8.60 1.82 -6.48
C LYS A 178 -7.33 2.66 -6.36
N THR A 179 -6.61 2.81 -7.47
CA THR A 179 -5.38 3.62 -7.56
C THR A 179 -5.63 5.08 -7.21
N SER A 180 -6.79 5.64 -7.59
CA SER A 180 -7.12 7.04 -7.29
C SER A 180 -7.24 7.30 -5.79
N ILE A 181 -7.83 6.37 -5.02
CA ILE A 181 -7.89 6.48 -3.55
C ILE A 181 -6.48 6.50 -2.94
N ALA A 182 -5.59 5.65 -3.44
CA ALA A 182 -4.21 5.61 -2.96
C ALA A 182 -3.45 6.91 -3.30
N ILE A 183 -3.61 7.43 -4.53
CA ILE A 183 -2.99 8.69 -4.96
C ILE A 183 -3.52 9.87 -4.15
N ASP A 184 -4.84 9.98 -3.96
CA ASP A 184 -5.45 11.04 -3.13
C ASP A 184 -4.93 10.99 -1.69
N THR A 185 -4.77 9.78 -1.12
CA THR A 185 -4.18 9.60 0.20
C THR A 185 -2.74 10.11 0.26
N ILE A 186 -1.93 9.84 -0.77
CA ILE A 186 -0.56 10.37 -0.86
C ILE A 186 -0.56 11.90 -0.97
N ILE A 187 -1.36 12.46 -1.87
CA ILE A 187 -1.45 13.92 -2.08
C ILE A 187 -1.86 14.62 -0.78
N ASN A 188 -2.77 14.03 -0.01
CA ASN A 188 -3.24 14.62 1.25
C ASN A 188 -2.17 14.70 2.34
N GLN A 189 -1.07 13.95 2.26
CA GLN A 189 0.01 14.03 3.23
C GLN A 189 0.84 15.31 3.12
N ARG A 190 0.61 16.14 2.10
CA ARG A 190 1.28 17.43 1.90
C ARG A 190 1.15 18.34 3.12
N SER A 191 -0.02 18.44 3.71
CA SER A 191 -0.25 19.27 4.89
C SER A 191 0.60 18.84 6.10
N SER A 192 0.80 17.54 6.29
CA SER A 192 1.68 16.99 7.33
C SER A 192 3.16 17.25 7.02
N TYR A 193 3.54 17.19 5.76
CA TYR A 193 4.90 17.51 5.31
C TYR A 193 5.23 18.99 5.55
N GLU A 194 4.36 19.90 5.14
CA GLU A 194 4.52 21.35 5.33
C GLU A 194 4.51 21.74 6.82
N ALA A 195 3.79 20.98 7.67
CA ALA A 195 3.78 21.17 9.13
C ALA A 195 5.04 20.61 9.83
N GLY A 196 6.01 20.03 9.10
CA GLY A 196 7.24 19.48 9.68
C GLY A 196 7.08 18.10 10.35
N ASN A 197 5.96 17.42 10.15
CA ASN A 197 5.72 16.04 10.61
C ASN A 197 5.32 15.14 9.42
N PRO A 198 6.24 14.89 8.48
CA PRO A 198 5.94 14.20 7.25
C PRO A 198 5.50 12.76 7.46
N VAL A 199 4.60 12.30 6.60
CA VAL A 199 4.40 10.88 6.32
C VAL A 199 5.09 10.59 4.99
N TYR A 200 6.18 9.84 5.04
CA TYR A 200 6.90 9.45 3.83
C TYR A 200 6.11 8.38 3.09
N CYS A 201 5.83 8.63 1.81
CA CYS A 201 4.99 7.75 1.01
C CYS A 201 5.86 6.89 0.09
N ILE A 202 5.57 5.61 0.04
CA ILE A 202 6.20 4.66 -0.87
C ILE A 202 5.10 4.07 -1.76
N TYR A 203 5.15 4.38 -3.05
CA TYR A 203 4.24 3.80 -4.01
C TYR A 203 4.94 2.68 -4.77
N VAL A 204 4.44 1.46 -4.65
CA VAL A 204 4.99 0.28 -5.31
C VAL A 204 4.11 -0.10 -6.49
N ALA A 205 4.57 0.17 -7.70
CA ALA A 205 3.92 -0.22 -8.95
C ALA A 205 4.36 -1.65 -9.34
N ILE A 206 3.41 -2.59 -9.36
CA ILE A 206 3.68 -4.01 -9.60
C ILE A 206 3.00 -4.45 -10.89
N GLY A 207 3.78 -4.83 -11.88
CA GLY A 207 3.27 -5.35 -13.16
C GLY A 207 2.39 -4.35 -13.92
N GLN A 208 2.57 -3.05 -13.70
CA GLN A 208 1.86 -1.98 -14.41
C GLN A 208 2.57 -1.63 -15.73
N LYS A 209 1.82 -1.00 -16.64
CA LYS A 209 2.44 -0.46 -17.86
C LYS A 209 3.31 0.73 -17.50
N GLY A 210 4.49 0.85 -18.10
CA GLY A 210 5.40 2.00 -17.88
C GLY A 210 4.73 3.35 -18.12
N SER A 211 3.84 3.46 -19.12
CA SER A 211 3.06 4.68 -19.36
C SER A 211 2.11 5.05 -18.21
N THR A 212 1.56 4.06 -17.52
CA THR A 212 0.71 4.30 -16.34
C THR A 212 1.53 4.82 -15.18
N VAL A 213 2.72 4.24 -14.94
CA VAL A 213 3.65 4.69 -13.91
C VAL A 213 4.13 6.12 -14.20
N ALA A 214 4.47 6.43 -15.45
CA ALA A 214 4.88 7.78 -15.87
C ALA A 214 3.78 8.82 -15.61
N LEU A 215 2.52 8.50 -15.96
CA LEU A 215 1.37 9.38 -15.70
C LEU A 215 1.17 9.61 -14.19
N LEU A 216 1.30 8.57 -13.38
CA LEU A 216 1.22 8.66 -11.92
C LEU A 216 2.30 9.58 -11.35
N VAL A 217 3.56 9.39 -11.75
CA VAL A 217 4.69 10.22 -11.31
C VAL A 217 4.45 11.68 -11.68
N ASN A 218 3.99 11.96 -12.91
CA ASN A 218 3.65 13.32 -13.33
C ASN A 218 2.54 13.93 -12.47
N THR A 219 1.47 13.16 -12.18
CA THR A 219 0.38 13.62 -11.31
C THR A 219 0.88 13.96 -9.90
N LEU A 220 1.71 13.11 -9.30
CA LEU A 220 2.32 13.36 -7.99
C LEU A 220 3.24 14.59 -8.03
N GLN A 221 3.98 14.79 -9.10
CA GLN A 221 4.87 15.93 -9.29
C GLN A 221 4.08 17.24 -9.43
N GLU A 222 3.04 17.26 -10.25
CA GLU A 222 2.15 18.44 -10.41
C GLU A 222 1.47 18.84 -9.10
N LYS A 223 1.15 17.87 -8.24
CA LYS A 223 0.55 18.11 -6.92
C LYS A 223 1.60 18.38 -5.82
N GLY A 224 2.91 18.37 -6.14
CA GLY A 224 4.00 18.57 -5.17
C GLY A 224 4.15 17.40 -4.17
N ALA A 225 3.58 16.24 -4.47
CA ALA A 225 3.62 15.08 -3.59
C ALA A 225 4.93 14.27 -3.73
N MET A 226 5.69 14.49 -4.80
CA MET A 226 7.01 13.85 -4.97
C MET A 226 8.03 14.30 -3.91
N ASP A 227 7.85 15.45 -3.27
CA ASP A 227 8.76 15.96 -2.25
C ASP A 227 8.87 15.06 -1.01
N TYR A 228 7.92 14.14 -0.82
CA TYR A 228 7.89 13.17 0.28
C TYR A 228 7.53 11.75 -0.18
N THR A 229 7.62 11.48 -1.49
CA THR A 229 7.22 10.19 -2.07
C THR A 229 8.38 9.51 -2.79
N ILE A 230 8.49 8.20 -2.63
CA ILE A 230 9.39 7.31 -3.35
C ILE A 230 8.53 6.38 -4.21
N VAL A 231 8.87 6.20 -5.48
CA VAL A 231 8.17 5.27 -6.36
C VAL A 231 9.08 4.08 -6.65
N VAL A 232 8.64 2.88 -6.28
CA VAL A 232 9.29 1.61 -6.63
C VAL A 232 8.54 1.01 -7.81
N SER A 233 9.20 0.78 -8.93
CA SER A 233 8.53 0.30 -10.14
C SER A 233 9.12 -1.01 -10.63
N ALA A 234 8.25 -2.03 -10.72
CA ALA A 234 8.47 -3.26 -11.48
C ALA A 234 7.36 -3.36 -12.53
N THR A 235 7.69 -3.01 -13.76
CA THR A 235 6.71 -2.93 -14.85
C THR A 235 6.29 -4.32 -15.35
N ALA A 236 5.25 -4.38 -16.19
CA ALA A 236 4.79 -5.63 -16.80
C ALA A 236 5.83 -6.25 -17.78
N SER A 237 6.83 -5.49 -18.21
CA SER A 237 7.93 -5.97 -19.05
C SER A 237 9.12 -6.49 -18.25
N ASP A 238 9.15 -6.24 -16.94
CA ASP A 238 10.23 -6.71 -16.09
C ASP A 238 10.03 -8.18 -15.71
N PRO A 239 11.12 -8.93 -15.42
CA PRO A 239 11.03 -10.32 -15.00
C PRO A 239 10.08 -10.52 -13.82
N ALA A 240 9.44 -11.69 -13.75
CA ALA A 240 8.53 -12.04 -12.66
C ALA A 240 9.19 -11.90 -11.27
N ALA A 241 10.50 -12.18 -11.17
CA ALA A 241 11.28 -11.94 -9.97
C ALA A 241 11.21 -10.51 -9.46
N MET A 242 11.39 -9.54 -10.33
CA MET A 242 11.36 -8.12 -9.99
C MET A 242 9.96 -7.72 -9.49
N GLN A 243 8.90 -8.21 -10.14
CA GLN A 243 7.52 -7.97 -9.71
C GLN A 243 7.22 -8.63 -8.36
N TYR A 244 7.81 -9.79 -8.08
CA TYR A 244 7.71 -10.49 -6.81
C TYR A 244 8.40 -9.73 -5.67
N PHE A 245 9.62 -9.23 -5.89
CA PHE A 245 10.41 -8.55 -4.85
C PHE A 245 10.02 -7.08 -4.64
N ALA A 246 9.38 -6.41 -5.60
CA ALA A 246 9.02 -5.00 -5.50
C ALA A 246 8.26 -4.63 -4.20
N PRO A 247 7.23 -5.38 -3.74
CA PRO A 247 6.57 -5.08 -2.48
C PRO A 247 7.49 -5.20 -1.27
N PHE A 248 8.42 -6.16 -1.27
CA PHE A 248 9.39 -6.32 -0.18
C PHE A 248 10.38 -5.16 -0.13
N ALA A 249 10.82 -4.66 -1.29
CA ALA A 249 11.64 -3.46 -1.39
C ALA A 249 10.91 -2.23 -0.83
N GLY A 250 9.64 -2.04 -1.22
CA GLY A 250 8.79 -0.98 -0.67
C GLY A 250 8.60 -1.09 0.84
N ALA A 251 8.42 -2.31 1.37
CA ALA A 251 8.34 -2.55 2.80
C ALA A 251 9.65 -2.22 3.52
N ALA A 252 10.80 -2.61 2.97
CA ALA A 252 12.12 -2.33 3.55
C ALA A 252 12.39 -0.82 3.61
N ILE A 253 12.05 -0.08 2.57
CA ILE A 253 12.14 1.40 2.55
C ILE A 253 11.21 2.00 3.62
N GLY A 254 9.96 1.52 3.71
CA GLY A 254 9.01 1.98 4.73
C GLY A 254 9.48 1.70 6.16
N GLU A 255 10.11 0.55 6.39
CA GLU A 255 10.69 0.18 7.68
C GLU A 255 11.86 1.07 8.09
N TYR A 256 12.69 1.52 7.16
CA TYR A 256 13.74 2.49 7.43
C TYR A 256 13.18 3.76 8.09
N PHE A 257 12.10 4.32 7.56
CA PHE A 257 11.44 5.48 8.14
C PHE A 257 10.76 5.12 9.46
N ARG A 258 10.02 4.03 9.54
CA ARG A 258 9.33 3.56 10.75
C ARG A 258 10.31 3.37 11.91
N ASP A 259 11.38 2.63 11.67
CA ASP A 259 12.34 2.27 12.73
C ASP A 259 13.14 3.48 13.20
N SER A 260 13.35 4.48 12.34
CA SER A 260 13.94 5.78 12.70
C SER A 260 12.98 6.73 13.43
N GLY A 261 11.78 6.26 13.81
CA GLY A 261 10.80 7.02 14.58
C GLY A 261 9.93 7.97 13.75
N ARG A 262 9.91 7.79 12.43
CA ARG A 262 9.12 8.57 11.49
C ARG A 262 7.88 7.81 11.04
N HIS A 263 7.00 8.48 10.31
CA HIS A 263 5.80 7.85 9.76
C HIS A 263 5.98 7.56 8.28
N ALA A 264 5.57 6.36 7.86
CA ALA A 264 5.58 5.98 6.46
C ALA A 264 4.23 5.37 6.05
N LEU A 265 3.89 5.56 4.78
CA LEU A 265 2.75 4.95 4.10
C LEU A 265 3.28 4.18 2.90
N VAL A 266 2.98 2.90 2.80
CA VAL A 266 3.27 2.10 1.62
C VAL A 266 2.00 1.68 0.91
N VAL A 267 1.96 1.91 -0.40
CA VAL A 267 0.89 1.46 -1.29
C VAL A 267 1.43 0.35 -2.16
N TYR A 268 0.74 -0.80 -2.21
CA TYR A 268 1.08 -1.90 -3.10
C TYR A 268 0.06 -2.01 -4.24
N ASP A 269 0.38 -1.54 -5.41
CA ASP A 269 -0.53 -1.51 -6.57
C ASP A 269 -0.01 -2.40 -7.71
N ASP A 270 -0.42 -3.66 -7.80
CA ASP A 270 -1.32 -4.42 -6.92
C ASP A 270 -0.72 -5.77 -6.49
N LEU A 271 -1.16 -6.29 -5.36
CA LEU A 271 -0.72 -7.59 -4.85
C LEU A 271 -1.28 -8.78 -5.63
N SER A 272 -2.34 -8.60 -6.42
CA SER A 272 -2.84 -9.65 -7.33
C SER A 272 -1.78 -10.01 -8.36
N LYS A 273 -1.06 -9.02 -8.90
CA LYS A 273 0.03 -9.23 -9.84
C LYS A 273 1.27 -9.82 -9.17
N GLN A 274 1.58 -9.39 -7.94
CA GLN A 274 2.62 -10.06 -7.16
C GLN A 274 2.33 -11.55 -6.99
N ALA A 275 1.09 -11.91 -6.67
CA ALA A 275 0.69 -13.31 -6.54
C ALA A 275 0.88 -14.10 -7.84
N VAL A 276 0.53 -13.50 -9.00
CA VAL A 276 0.75 -14.10 -10.32
C VAL A 276 2.24 -14.30 -10.59
N ALA A 277 3.07 -13.29 -10.33
CA ALA A 277 4.52 -13.38 -10.49
C ALA A 277 5.13 -14.46 -9.58
N TYR A 278 4.68 -14.55 -8.33
CA TYR A 278 5.13 -15.61 -7.42
C TYR A 278 4.70 -17.01 -7.87
N ARG A 279 3.49 -17.15 -8.41
CA ARG A 279 3.02 -18.40 -9.01
C ARG A 279 3.90 -18.81 -10.19
N GLU A 280 4.25 -17.89 -11.09
CA GLU A 280 5.13 -18.11 -12.23
C GLU A 280 6.50 -18.62 -11.77
N VAL A 281 7.17 -17.88 -10.90
CA VAL A 281 8.47 -18.27 -10.33
C VAL A 281 8.39 -19.64 -9.64
N SER A 282 7.34 -19.90 -8.86
CA SER A 282 7.17 -21.16 -8.14
C SER A 282 6.96 -22.36 -9.07
N LEU A 283 6.24 -22.17 -10.18
CA LEU A 283 6.03 -23.22 -11.18
C LEU A 283 7.33 -23.56 -11.93
N ILE A 284 8.12 -22.54 -12.27
CA ILE A 284 9.43 -22.74 -12.91
C ILE A 284 10.38 -23.48 -11.96
N LEU A 285 10.37 -23.14 -10.67
CA LEU A 285 11.10 -23.83 -9.60
C LEU A 285 10.52 -25.22 -9.27
N ARG A 286 9.48 -25.67 -9.98
CA ARG A 286 8.79 -26.95 -9.77
C ARG A 286 8.28 -27.17 -8.36
N ARG A 287 7.93 -26.09 -7.66
CA ARG A 287 7.28 -26.19 -6.34
C ARG A 287 5.88 -26.81 -6.48
N PRO A 288 5.43 -27.63 -5.52
CA PRO A 288 4.10 -28.20 -5.57
C PRO A 288 3.03 -27.11 -5.58
N SER A 289 2.10 -27.19 -6.53
CA SER A 289 1.00 -26.23 -6.67
C SER A 289 -0.28 -26.75 -6.04
N GLY A 290 -1.07 -25.82 -5.49
CA GLY A 290 -2.39 -26.05 -4.92
C GLY A 290 -3.53 -25.42 -5.75
N ARG A 291 -4.48 -24.80 -5.06
CA ARG A 291 -5.63 -24.14 -5.68
C ARG A 291 -5.20 -23.06 -6.67
N GLU A 292 -5.78 -23.05 -7.87
CA GLU A 292 -5.50 -22.10 -8.96
C GLU A 292 -4.01 -22.06 -9.36
N ALA A 293 -3.32 -23.20 -9.19
CA ALA A 293 -1.88 -23.35 -9.42
C ALA A 293 -0.97 -22.45 -8.55
N TYR A 294 -1.49 -21.82 -7.50
CA TYR A 294 -0.66 -21.12 -6.53
C TYR A 294 0.10 -22.10 -5.63
N PRO A 295 1.33 -21.77 -5.21
CA PRO A 295 2.07 -22.58 -4.25
C PRO A 295 1.36 -22.56 -2.88
N GLY A 296 1.59 -23.59 -2.07
CA GLY A 296 0.92 -23.75 -0.77
C GLY A 296 1.20 -22.65 0.24
N ASP A 297 2.29 -21.90 0.06
CA ASP A 297 2.72 -20.79 0.92
C ASP A 297 2.26 -19.39 0.44
N ILE A 298 1.34 -19.32 -0.52
CA ILE A 298 0.83 -18.04 -1.04
C ILE A 298 0.20 -17.15 0.05
N PHE A 299 -0.46 -17.74 1.04
CA PHE A 299 -0.97 -17.00 2.20
C PHE A 299 0.19 -16.38 2.98
N TYR A 300 1.25 -17.15 3.21
CA TYR A 300 2.44 -16.69 3.92
C TYR A 300 3.18 -15.58 3.17
N LEU A 301 3.17 -15.60 1.84
CA LEU A 301 3.72 -14.50 1.02
C LEU A 301 3.15 -13.14 1.44
N HIS A 302 1.84 -13.01 1.43
CA HIS A 302 1.17 -11.75 1.76
C HIS A 302 1.16 -11.45 3.27
N SER A 303 1.05 -12.48 4.12
CA SER A 303 1.04 -12.27 5.56
C SER A 303 2.39 -11.77 6.09
N ARG A 304 3.52 -12.36 5.66
CA ARG A 304 4.85 -11.91 6.08
C ARG A 304 5.19 -10.51 5.57
N LEU A 305 4.63 -10.10 4.42
CA LEU A 305 4.75 -8.74 3.89
C LEU A 305 3.92 -7.75 4.71
N LEU A 306 2.63 -8.00 4.85
CA LEU A 306 1.69 -7.06 5.44
C LEU A 306 1.82 -6.94 6.96
N GLU A 307 2.26 -7.99 7.67
CA GLU A 307 2.52 -7.93 9.11
C GLU A 307 3.70 -7.01 9.47
N ARG A 308 4.53 -6.61 8.53
CA ARG A 308 5.60 -5.62 8.71
C ARG A 308 5.05 -4.21 8.94
N ALA A 309 3.83 -3.93 8.47
CA ALA A 309 3.13 -2.68 8.78
C ALA A 309 2.67 -2.69 10.24
N ALA A 310 3.15 -1.72 11.01
CA ALA A 310 2.88 -1.61 12.44
C ALA A 310 3.20 -0.20 12.95
N LYS A 311 2.66 0.12 14.13
CA LYS A 311 3.08 1.26 14.94
C LYS A 311 4.01 0.76 16.04
N ILE A 312 5.21 1.30 16.08
CA ILE A 312 6.26 0.88 17.00
C ILE A 312 6.10 1.57 18.36
N ILE A 313 6.45 0.85 19.42
CA ILE A 313 6.42 1.36 20.79
C ILE A 313 7.25 2.63 20.94
N ASN A 314 6.79 3.57 21.78
CA ASN A 314 7.46 4.87 21.98
C ASN A 314 8.78 4.79 22.74
N GLN A 315 9.10 3.64 23.36
CA GLN A 315 10.30 3.44 24.16
C GLN A 315 11.47 3.01 23.28
N PRO A 316 12.48 3.87 23.02
CA PRO A 316 13.59 3.54 22.12
C PRO A 316 14.41 2.32 22.57
N GLU A 317 14.55 2.13 23.89
CA GLU A 317 15.30 1.02 24.47
C GLU A 317 14.66 -0.34 24.17
N VAL A 318 13.33 -0.39 24.16
CA VAL A 318 12.57 -1.57 23.78
C VAL A 318 12.58 -1.74 22.26
N ALA A 319 12.39 -0.65 21.50
CA ALA A 319 12.39 -0.68 20.05
C ALA A 319 13.72 -1.19 19.47
N ARG A 320 14.86 -0.88 20.10
CA ARG A 320 16.19 -1.39 19.71
C ARG A 320 16.37 -2.89 19.88
N GLN A 321 15.47 -3.56 20.58
CA GLN A 321 15.49 -5.01 20.78
C GLN A 321 14.62 -5.76 19.73
N MET A 322 14.10 -5.07 18.72
CA MET A 322 13.31 -5.71 17.65
C MET A 322 14.12 -6.82 16.98
N ASN A 323 13.42 -7.92 16.68
CA ASN A 323 14.01 -9.05 15.97
C ASN A 323 14.51 -8.65 14.58
N ASP A 324 15.61 -9.23 14.16
CA ASP A 324 16.19 -9.07 12.82
C ASP A 324 16.46 -7.59 12.46
N LEU A 325 16.76 -6.76 13.45
CA LEU A 325 17.13 -5.37 13.23
C LEU A 325 18.49 -5.32 12.54
N PRO A 326 18.60 -4.71 11.35
CA PRO A 326 19.88 -4.61 10.65
C PRO A 326 20.91 -3.84 11.49
N ASP A 327 22.17 -4.24 11.41
CA ASP A 327 23.25 -3.54 12.12
C ASP A 327 23.34 -2.06 11.73
N SER A 328 23.09 -1.77 10.46
CA SER A 328 23.03 -0.41 9.92
C SER A 328 21.96 0.48 10.55
N MET A 329 20.94 -0.12 11.21
CA MET A 329 19.83 0.60 11.85
C MET A 329 19.98 0.75 13.36
N LYS A 330 20.80 -0.06 14.04
CA LYS A 330 20.84 -0.14 15.51
C LYS A 330 20.96 1.20 16.22
N ASP A 331 21.82 2.08 15.70
CA ASP A 331 22.02 3.42 16.27
C ASP A 331 20.96 4.45 15.86
N LYS A 332 20.22 4.16 14.80
CA LYS A 332 19.20 5.05 14.22
C LYS A 332 17.79 4.81 14.78
N VAL A 333 17.58 3.69 15.48
CA VAL A 333 16.26 3.31 15.98
C VAL A 333 15.76 4.30 17.03
N LYS A 334 14.58 4.85 16.73
CA LYS A 334 13.79 5.69 17.63
C LYS A 334 12.38 5.07 17.74
N GLY A 335 11.81 5.06 18.93
CA GLY A 335 10.43 4.60 19.10
C GLY A 335 9.40 5.54 18.47
N GLY A 336 8.15 5.09 18.40
CA GLY A 336 6.99 5.88 18.00
C GLY A 336 6.70 5.98 16.50
N GLY A 337 7.58 5.47 15.64
CA GLY A 337 7.36 5.44 14.21
C GLY A 337 6.25 4.48 13.78
N SER A 338 5.72 4.68 12.59
CA SER A 338 4.67 3.81 12.04
C SER A 338 4.89 3.53 10.55
N LEU A 339 4.48 2.34 10.12
CA LEU A 339 4.35 1.96 8.71
C LEU A 339 2.91 1.54 8.47
N THR A 340 2.18 2.33 7.70
CA THR A 340 0.81 2.05 7.26
C THR A 340 0.85 1.41 5.89
N ALA A 341 0.06 0.35 5.66
CA ALA A 341 0.00 -0.34 4.38
C ALA A 341 -1.39 -0.22 3.74
N LEU A 342 -1.41 0.17 2.47
CA LEU A 342 -2.57 0.15 1.60
C LEU A 342 -2.34 -0.86 0.45
N PRO A 343 -2.54 -2.15 0.69
CA PRO A 343 -2.54 -3.14 -0.38
C PRO A 343 -3.76 -2.95 -1.29
N ILE A 344 -3.54 -3.11 -2.59
CA ILE A 344 -4.59 -3.11 -3.60
C ILE A 344 -4.76 -4.53 -4.12
N ILE A 345 -6.01 -4.98 -4.22
CA ILE A 345 -6.38 -6.26 -4.83
C ILE A 345 -7.41 -6.00 -5.93
N GLU A 346 -7.20 -6.62 -7.08
CA GLU A 346 -8.13 -6.60 -8.20
C GLU A 346 -9.06 -7.82 -8.13
N THR A 347 -10.37 -7.57 -8.17
CA THR A 347 -11.40 -8.61 -8.29
C THR A 347 -11.88 -8.74 -9.74
N GLN A 348 -12.57 -9.82 -10.04
CA GLN A 348 -13.26 -10.04 -11.30
C GLN A 348 -14.76 -10.18 -10.99
N ALA A 349 -15.60 -9.35 -11.63
CA ALA A 349 -17.04 -9.33 -11.43
C ALA A 349 -17.48 -9.22 -9.95
N GLY A 350 -16.72 -8.47 -9.14
CA GLY A 350 -16.98 -8.28 -7.71
C GLY A 350 -16.79 -9.52 -6.83
N ASP A 351 -16.16 -10.59 -7.34
CA ASP A 351 -15.95 -11.82 -6.57
C ASP A 351 -14.85 -11.66 -5.51
N VAL A 352 -15.29 -11.39 -4.29
CA VAL A 352 -14.42 -11.33 -3.10
C VAL A 352 -14.14 -12.72 -2.50
N SER A 353 -14.83 -13.78 -2.97
CA SER A 353 -14.64 -15.16 -2.51
C SER A 353 -13.51 -15.90 -3.22
N ALA A 354 -12.91 -15.29 -4.24
CA ALA A 354 -11.73 -15.80 -4.93
C ALA A 354 -10.55 -15.98 -3.97
N TYR A 355 -9.58 -16.80 -4.36
CA TYR A 355 -8.53 -17.28 -3.46
C TYR A 355 -7.65 -16.15 -2.89
N ILE A 356 -7.11 -15.29 -3.74
CA ILE A 356 -6.22 -14.19 -3.30
C ILE A 356 -6.99 -13.11 -2.53
N PRO A 357 -8.16 -12.60 -2.97
CA PRO A 357 -8.98 -11.67 -2.19
C PRO A 357 -9.27 -12.16 -0.77
N THR A 358 -9.74 -13.40 -0.62
CA THR A 358 -10.06 -14.00 0.68
C THR A 358 -8.86 -14.02 1.62
N ASN A 359 -7.68 -14.40 1.10
CA ASN A 359 -6.45 -14.44 1.88
C ASN A 359 -6.09 -13.04 2.39
N VAL A 360 -6.09 -12.02 1.54
CA VAL A 360 -5.67 -10.67 1.91
C VAL A 360 -6.68 -9.99 2.83
N ILE A 361 -7.99 -10.19 2.63
CA ILE A 361 -9.04 -9.72 3.56
C ILE A 361 -8.81 -10.26 4.98
N SER A 362 -8.37 -11.52 5.10
CA SER A 362 -8.12 -12.11 6.42
C SER A 362 -6.87 -11.57 7.12
N ILE A 363 -5.87 -11.13 6.36
CA ILE A 363 -4.59 -10.60 6.87
C ILE A 363 -4.73 -9.13 7.29
N THR A 364 -5.58 -8.36 6.60
CA THR A 364 -5.70 -6.90 6.79
C THR A 364 -6.62 -6.53 7.96
N ASP A 365 -6.49 -5.29 8.43
CA ASP A 365 -7.28 -4.73 9.54
C ASP A 365 -8.60 -4.11 9.06
N GLY A 366 -9.01 -4.41 7.84
CA GLY A 366 -10.22 -3.95 7.19
C GLY A 366 -10.06 -3.83 5.68
N GLN A 367 -11.14 -3.43 5.02
CA GLN A 367 -11.17 -3.24 3.57
C GLN A 367 -12.07 -2.09 3.15
N ILE A 368 -11.64 -1.38 2.11
CA ILE A 368 -12.42 -0.42 1.32
C ILE A 368 -12.83 -1.14 0.04
N PHE A 369 -14.10 -1.48 -0.07
CA PHE A 369 -14.64 -2.19 -1.24
C PHE A 369 -15.21 -1.20 -2.26
N LEU A 370 -14.71 -1.27 -3.49
CA LEU A 370 -15.17 -0.48 -4.63
C LEU A 370 -16.04 -1.30 -5.55
N GLU A 371 -17.24 -0.80 -5.82
CA GLU A 371 -18.26 -1.49 -6.58
C GLU A 371 -18.47 -0.86 -7.96
N THR A 372 -18.48 -1.69 -8.99
CA THR A 372 -18.63 -1.26 -10.38
C THR A 372 -19.98 -0.57 -10.64
N ASP A 373 -21.05 -1.05 -10.03
CA ASP A 373 -22.38 -0.48 -10.21
C ASP A 373 -22.47 0.94 -9.64
N LEU A 374 -21.88 1.18 -8.46
CA LEU A 374 -21.79 2.53 -7.89
C LEU A 374 -20.95 3.47 -8.77
N PHE A 375 -19.85 2.95 -9.33
CA PHE A 375 -19.01 3.72 -10.23
C PHE A 375 -19.76 4.16 -11.50
N ASN A 376 -20.51 3.24 -12.10
CA ASN A 376 -21.31 3.50 -13.30
C ASN A 376 -22.49 4.44 -13.03
N GLN A 377 -23.05 4.44 -11.82
CA GLN A 377 -24.07 5.37 -11.37
C GLN A 377 -23.54 6.80 -11.11
N GLY A 378 -22.22 7.01 -11.20
CA GLY A 378 -21.59 8.30 -10.96
C GLY A 378 -21.21 8.56 -9.50
N ASN A 379 -21.40 7.60 -8.60
CA ASN A 379 -20.93 7.69 -7.21
C ASN A 379 -19.40 7.47 -7.18
N ARG A 380 -18.64 8.54 -7.05
CA ARG A 380 -17.16 8.51 -7.07
C ARG A 380 -16.61 9.28 -5.89
N PRO A 381 -15.83 8.62 -5.00
CA PRO A 381 -15.39 7.23 -5.04
C PRO A 381 -16.54 6.22 -4.89
N ALA A 382 -16.42 5.09 -5.60
CA ALA A 382 -17.48 4.07 -5.68
C ALA A 382 -17.45 3.11 -4.47
N ILE A 383 -17.35 3.66 -3.27
CA ILE A 383 -17.18 2.90 -2.03
C ILE A 383 -18.52 2.30 -1.58
N ASN A 384 -18.58 0.98 -1.49
CA ASN A 384 -19.69 0.31 -0.83
C ASN A 384 -19.48 0.31 0.69
N VAL A 385 -20.15 1.23 1.36
CA VAL A 385 -20.05 1.43 2.82
C VAL A 385 -20.57 0.23 3.62
N GLY A 386 -21.50 -0.55 3.05
CA GLY A 386 -22.12 -1.69 3.72
C GLY A 386 -21.14 -2.83 4.00
N ILE A 387 -20.26 -3.12 3.04
CA ILE A 387 -19.27 -4.21 3.14
C ILE A 387 -17.85 -3.72 3.40
N SER A 388 -17.63 -2.41 3.40
CA SER A 388 -16.35 -1.82 3.80
C SER A 388 -16.27 -1.72 5.32
N VAL A 389 -15.10 -2.06 5.87
CA VAL A 389 -14.88 -2.14 7.33
C VAL A 389 -13.48 -1.62 7.66
N SER A 390 -13.38 -0.82 8.73
CA SER A 390 -12.12 -0.57 9.44
C SER A 390 -12.22 -1.19 10.84
N ARG A 391 -11.31 -2.13 11.17
CA ARG A 391 -11.28 -2.76 12.50
C ARG A 391 -10.72 -1.84 13.57
N VAL A 392 -9.94 -0.84 13.21
CA VAL A 392 -9.47 0.22 14.12
C VAL A 392 -10.59 1.22 14.40
N GLY A 393 -11.34 1.59 13.39
CA GLY A 393 -12.54 2.41 13.49
C GLY A 393 -12.28 3.76 14.16
N GLY A 394 -13.21 4.19 15.01
CA GLY A 394 -13.17 5.50 15.65
C GLY A 394 -11.96 5.77 16.57
N ASN A 395 -11.08 4.79 16.82
CA ASN A 395 -9.82 5.03 17.51
C ASN A 395 -8.81 5.75 16.62
N ALA A 396 -8.96 5.65 15.31
CA ALA A 396 -8.18 6.34 14.29
C ALA A 396 -8.86 7.61 13.75
N GLN A 397 -9.79 8.20 14.50
CA GLN A 397 -10.47 9.44 14.12
C GLN A 397 -10.20 10.55 15.13
N LEU A 398 -10.19 11.79 14.63
CA LEU A 398 -10.30 12.96 15.47
C LEU A 398 -11.63 12.95 16.23
N LYS A 399 -11.63 13.42 17.48
CA LYS A 399 -12.84 13.43 18.34
C LYS A 399 -14.01 14.17 17.69
N ALA A 400 -13.74 15.26 16.97
CA ALA A 400 -14.76 16.01 16.24
C ALA A 400 -15.36 15.18 15.10
N MET A 401 -14.51 14.54 14.26
CA MET A 401 -14.98 13.65 13.18
C MET A 401 -15.82 12.50 13.74
N LYS A 402 -15.35 11.84 14.80
CA LYS A 402 -16.10 10.75 15.45
C LYS A 402 -17.50 11.18 15.93
N LYS A 403 -17.62 12.41 16.47
CA LYS A 403 -18.92 12.95 16.90
C LYS A 403 -19.85 13.27 15.73
N VAL A 404 -19.30 13.81 14.65
CA VAL A 404 -20.07 14.25 13.48
C VAL A 404 -20.47 13.07 12.60
N ALA A 405 -19.52 12.19 12.29
CA ALA A 405 -19.73 11.08 11.35
C ALA A 405 -20.20 9.77 12.00
N GLY A 406 -20.35 9.74 13.33
CA GLY A 406 -20.66 8.51 14.07
C GLY A 406 -21.95 7.80 13.65
N THR A 407 -22.95 8.54 13.19
CA THR A 407 -24.22 7.98 12.70
C THR A 407 -24.26 7.82 11.19
N LEU A 408 -23.35 8.43 10.45
CA LEU A 408 -23.41 8.53 8.99
C LEU A 408 -23.49 7.15 8.31
N LYS A 409 -22.74 6.17 8.80
CA LYS A 409 -22.77 4.81 8.27
C LYS A 409 -24.12 4.14 8.45
N ILE A 410 -24.75 4.34 9.61
CA ILE A 410 -26.08 3.80 9.92
C ILE A 410 -27.13 4.55 9.09
N ASP A 411 -27.06 5.87 9.02
CA ASP A 411 -27.97 6.71 8.22
C ASP A 411 -27.93 6.29 6.73
N GLN A 412 -26.74 6.05 6.18
CA GLN A 412 -26.58 5.57 4.80
C GLN A 412 -27.09 4.15 4.58
N ALA A 413 -26.95 3.26 5.55
CA ALA A 413 -27.52 1.91 5.48
C ALA A 413 -29.05 1.94 5.47
N GLN A 414 -29.66 2.71 6.37
CA GLN A 414 -31.12 2.91 6.42
C GLN A 414 -31.64 3.56 5.13
N PHE A 415 -30.94 4.57 4.62
CA PHE A 415 -31.29 5.19 3.35
C PHE A 415 -31.35 4.19 2.20
N ARG A 416 -30.34 3.32 2.03
CA ARG A 416 -30.31 2.31 0.96
C ARG A 416 -31.46 1.32 1.07
N GLU A 417 -31.80 0.91 2.28
CA GLU A 417 -32.93 0.04 2.53
C GLU A 417 -34.25 0.71 2.13
N LEU A 418 -34.49 1.94 2.60
CA LEU A 418 -35.68 2.71 2.28
C LEU A 418 -35.78 3.10 0.80
N GLU A 419 -34.66 3.43 0.15
CA GLU A 419 -34.61 3.73 -1.29
C GLU A 419 -35.08 2.54 -2.13
N SER A 420 -34.70 1.33 -1.76
CA SER A 420 -35.15 0.12 -2.45
C SER A 420 -36.67 -0.05 -2.35
N PHE A 421 -37.26 0.19 -1.18
CA PHE A 421 -38.70 0.15 -0.98
C PHE A 421 -39.45 1.27 -1.74
N SER A 422 -38.90 2.48 -1.78
CA SER A 422 -39.54 3.60 -2.47
C SER A 422 -39.71 3.39 -3.97
N LYS A 423 -38.80 2.63 -4.59
CA LYS A 423 -38.88 2.26 -6.02
C LYS A 423 -40.08 1.36 -6.35
N PHE A 424 -40.69 0.72 -5.35
CA PHE A 424 -41.86 -0.14 -5.52
C PHE A 424 -43.23 0.57 -5.33
N GLY A 425 -43.25 1.92 -5.14
CA GLY A 425 -44.47 2.74 -5.29
C GLY A 425 -45.39 2.78 -4.06
N GLY A 426 -44.85 2.66 -2.85
CA GLY A 426 -45.63 2.86 -1.61
C GLY A 426 -45.86 4.34 -1.26
N GLU A 427 -46.97 4.69 -0.61
CA GLU A 427 -47.16 5.99 0.03
C GLU A 427 -46.12 6.15 1.16
N MET A 428 -45.29 7.22 1.06
CA MET A 428 -44.27 7.51 2.06
C MET A 428 -44.81 8.46 3.12
N ASP A 429 -44.60 8.13 4.38
CA ASP A 429 -44.81 9.07 5.47
C ASP A 429 -43.74 10.19 5.48
N ALA A 430 -43.99 11.28 6.19
CA ALA A 430 -43.10 12.45 6.24
C ALA A 430 -41.71 12.11 6.82
N VAL A 431 -41.61 11.12 7.71
CA VAL A 431 -40.34 10.72 8.35
C VAL A 431 -39.49 9.93 7.35
N THR A 432 -40.10 8.98 6.64
CA THR A 432 -39.44 8.21 5.60
C THR A 432 -38.96 9.12 4.46
N ALA A 433 -39.80 10.06 4.00
CA ALA A 433 -39.44 11.03 2.99
C ALA A 433 -38.24 11.91 3.42
N PHE A 434 -38.20 12.35 4.67
CA PHE A 434 -37.07 13.11 5.22
C PHE A 434 -35.79 12.27 5.28
N THR A 435 -35.89 11.01 5.69
CA THR A 435 -34.74 10.09 5.77
C THR A 435 -34.14 9.83 4.37
N ILE A 436 -34.99 9.67 3.36
CA ILE A 436 -34.57 9.49 1.97
C ILE A 436 -33.90 10.79 1.45
N ASP A 437 -34.52 11.95 1.64
CA ASP A 437 -33.96 13.23 1.23
C ASP A 437 -32.58 13.49 1.86
N LYS A 438 -32.46 13.27 3.17
CA LYS A 438 -31.19 13.37 3.91
C LYS A 438 -30.15 12.38 3.37
N GLY A 439 -30.54 11.14 3.12
CA GLY A 439 -29.65 10.10 2.60
C GLY A 439 -29.13 10.39 1.19
N GLN A 440 -29.98 10.87 0.29
CA GLN A 440 -29.62 11.29 -1.06
C GLN A 440 -28.62 12.46 -1.01
N LYS A 441 -28.86 13.47 -0.19
CA LYS A 441 -27.97 14.63 -0.04
C LYS A 441 -26.63 14.23 0.57
N ASN A 442 -26.63 13.37 1.57
CA ASN A 442 -25.39 12.81 2.12
C ASN A 442 -24.61 12.02 1.06
N THR A 443 -25.28 11.27 0.19
CA THR A 443 -24.62 10.56 -0.92
C THR A 443 -23.96 11.57 -1.88
N GLN A 444 -24.63 12.67 -2.21
CA GLN A 444 -24.03 13.73 -3.03
C GLN A 444 -22.85 14.40 -2.36
N LEU A 445 -22.91 14.67 -1.05
CA LEU A 445 -21.77 15.23 -0.31
C LEU A 445 -20.55 14.31 -0.30
N LEU A 446 -20.76 13.00 -0.32
CA LEU A 446 -19.67 12.00 -0.35
C LEU A 446 -18.99 11.87 -1.71
N ILE A 447 -19.62 12.34 -2.79
CA ILE A 447 -18.99 12.39 -4.11
C ILE A 447 -17.87 13.42 -4.08
N GLN A 448 -16.72 13.04 -4.61
CA GLN A 448 -15.51 13.85 -4.60
C GLN A 448 -14.69 13.61 -5.87
N PRO A 449 -14.23 14.67 -6.55
CA PRO A 449 -13.40 14.52 -7.75
C PRO A 449 -12.03 13.91 -7.40
N GLN A 450 -11.42 13.24 -8.36
CA GLN A 450 -10.07 12.68 -8.22
C GLN A 450 -9.02 13.79 -8.05
N TYR A 451 -7.95 13.47 -7.33
CA TYR A 451 -6.81 14.36 -7.09
C TYR A 451 -7.17 15.69 -6.43
N SER A 452 -8.22 15.64 -5.63
CA SER A 452 -8.74 16.77 -4.86
C SER A 452 -9.07 16.35 -3.43
N PRO A 453 -8.09 15.91 -2.66
CA PRO A 453 -8.31 15.58 -1.26
C PRO A 453 -8.73 16.83 -0.47
N MET A 454 -9.63 16.65 0.49
CA MET A 454 -10.20 17.72 1.32
C MET A 454 -9.58 17.69 2.72
N PRO A 455 -9.14 18.84 3.27
CA PRO A 455 -8.68 18.94 4.66
C PRO A 455 -9.72 18.46 5.66
N VAL A 456 -9.27 17.87 6.77
CA VAL A 456 -10.17 17.21 7.74
C VAL A 456 -11.14 18.20 8.41
N GLU A 457 -10.74 19.44 8.66
CA GLU A 457 -11.58 20.51 9.19
C GLU A 457 -12.76 20.84 8.27
N GLU A 458 -12.51 20.90 6.97
CA GLU A 458 -13.56 21.12 5.96
C GLU A 458 -14.50 19.91 5.88
N GLN A 459 -13.93 18.68 5.90
CA GLN A 459 -14.74 17.46 5.92
C GLN A 459 -15.69 17.44 7.13
N ILE A 460 -15.19 17.76 8.34
CA ILE A 460 -16.01 17.80 9.56
C ILE A 460 -17.13 18.83 9.42
N ALA A 461 -16.83 20.03 8.91
CA ALA A 461 -17.81 21.08 8.76
C ALA A 461 -18.95 20.72 7.80
N ILE A 462 -18.62 20.19 6.61
CA ILE A 462 -19.64 19.86 5.62
C ILE A 462 -20.42 18.59 5.98
N LEU A 463 -19.78 17.59 6.56
CA LEU A 463 -20.45 16.38 7.04
C LEU A 463 -21.39 16.69 8.22
N TYR A 464 -21.07 17.69 9.04
CA TYR A 464 -21.99 18.19 10.06
C TYR A 464 -23.29 18.68 9.43
N CYS A 465 -23.22 19.48 8.36
CA CYS A 465 -24.42 19.94 7.65
C CYS A 465 -25.27 18.78 7.14
N GLY A 466 -24.64 17.74 6.56
CA GLY A 466 -25.33 16.55 6.07
C GLY A 466 -25.98 15.73 7.19
N THR A 467 -25.23 15.42 8.24
CA THR A 467 -25.70 14.57 9.36
C THR A 467 -26.78 15.24 10.21
N GLN A 468 -26.75 16.57 10.34
CA GLN A 468 -27.79 17.34 11.05
C GLN A 468 -29.01 17.69 10.15
N GLY A 469 -28.99 17.30 8.86
CA GLY A 469 -30.08 17.59 7.93
C GLY A 469 -30.26 19.07 7.59
N LEU A 470 -29.18 19.86 7.70
CA LEU A 470 -29.21 21.32 7.41
C LEU A 470 -29.39 21.63 5.92
N LEU A 471 -29.25 20.62 5.06
CA LEU A 471 -29.47 20.73 3.61
C LEU A 471 -30.95 20.63 3.21
N LYS A 472 -31.88 20.58 4.19
CA LYS A 472 -33.33 20.57 3.90
C LYS A 472 -33.69 21.81 3.08
N GLY A 473 -34.30 21.55 1.90
CA GLY A 473 -34.67 22.64 0.96
C GLY A 473 -33.64 22.94 -0.13
N VAL A 474 -32.41 22.44 -0.02
CA VAL A 474 -31.41 22.52 -1.10
C VAL A 474 -31.76 21.47 -2.16
N PRO A 475 -31.95 21.83 -3.45
CA PRO A 475 -32.12 20.85 -4.52
C PRO A 475 -30.92 19.91 -4.64
N LEU A 476 -31.16 18.66 -5.05
CA LEU A 476 -30.12 17.63 -5.09
C LEU A 476 -28.96 17.99 -6.03
N ASP A 477 -29.25 18.62 -7.15
CA ASP A 477 -28.29 19.12 -8.14
C ASP A 477 -27.49 20.33 -7.67
N LYS A 478 -27.93 21.00 -6.59
CA LYS A 478 -27.27 22.16 -5.99
C LYS A 478 -26.42 21.86 -4.76
N VAL A 479 -26.37 20.61 -4.34
CA VAL A 479 -25.62 20.22 -3.13
C VAL A 479 -24.13 20.55 -3.22
N HIS A 480 -23.51 20.34 -4.37
CA HIS A 480 -22.09 20.70 -4.57
C HIS A 480 -21.85 22.21 -4.65
N ASP A 481 -22.79 22.98 -5.19
CA ASP A 481 -22.69 24.43 -5.20
C ASP A 481 -22.79 24.96 -3.76
N PHE A 482 -23.74 24.42 -2.97
CA PHE A 482 -23.85 24.72 -1.55
C PHE A 482 -22.54 24.38 -0.79
N GLU A 483 -21.95 23.20 -1.01
CA GLU A 483 -20.69 22.80 -0.40
C GLU A 483 -19.59 23.84 -0.65
N LYS A 484 -19.41 24.26 -1.90
CA LYS A 484 -18.40 25.27 -2.28
C LYS A 484 -18.64 26.61 -1.62
N GLU A 485 -19.89 27.08 -1.61
CA GLU A 485 -20.23 28.38 -1.00
C GLU A 485 -20.09 28.34 0.52
N PHE A 486 -20.49 27.23 1.13
CA PHE A 486 -20.39 27.04 2.58
C PHE A 486 -18.92 27.03 3.03
N LEU A 487 -18.07 26.29 2.36
CA LEU A 487 -16.63 26.24 2.68
C LEU A 487 -15.97 27.61 2.42
N ARG A 488 -16.33 28.29 1.32
CA ARG A 488 -15.82 29.64 1.04
C ARG A 488 -16.19 30.63 2.15
N GLU A 489 -17.44 30.59 2.63
CA GLU A 489 -17.89 31.45 3.72
C GLU A 489 -17.13 31.13 5.02
N LEU A 490 -16.92 29.87 5.35
CA LEU A 490 -16.13 29.48 6.52
C LEU A 490 -14.68 29.99 6.43
N HIS A 491 -14.04 29.88 5.26
CA HIS A 491 -12.70 30.45 5.08
C HIS A 491 -12.63 31.96 5.18
N THR A 492 -13.68 32.66 4.74
CA THR A 492 -13.72 34.12 4.74
C THR A 492 -14.04 34.67 6.11
N SER A 493 -15.07 34.12 6.78
CA SER A 493 -15.64 34.71 7.98
C SER A 493 -15.31 33.95 9.27
N HIS A 494 -14.97 32.63 9.16
CA HIS A 494 -14.86 31.73 10.30
C HIS A 494 -13.59 30.88 10.30
N GLN A 495 -12.51 31.34 9.67
CA GLN A 495 -11.25 30.58 9.61
C GLN A 495 -10.72 30.27 11.01
N HIS A 496 -10.59 31.29 11.88
CA HIS A 496 -9.93 31.11 13.17
C HIS A 496 -10.86 30.61 14.28
N ASP A 497 -12.13 30.88 14.19
CA ASP A 497 -13.11 30.56 15.23
C ASP A 497 -13.92 29.27 14.95
N VAL A 498 -13.77 28.67 13.75
CA VAL A 498 -14.36 27.39 13.39
C VAL A 498 -13.30 26.43 12.82
N LEU A 499 -12.71 26.72 11.64
CA LEU A 499 -11.86 25.77 10.93
C LEU A 499 -10.59 25.42 11.72
N ASP A 500 -9.86 26.42 12.22
CA ASP A 500 -8.62 26.18 12.99
C ASP A 500 -8.88 25.35 14.26
N ILE A 501 -10.06 25.49 14.88
CA ILE A 501 -10.43 24.71 16.05
C ILE A 501 -10.85 23.29 15.65
N LEU A 502 -11.62 23.11 14.57
CA LEU A 502 -11.96 21.79 14.04
C LEU A 502 -10.72 20.99 13.66
N LYS A 503 -9.69 21.64 13.12
CA LYS A 503 -8.39 21.04 12.81
C LYS A 503 -7.72 20.40 14.03
N THR A 504 -7.92 20.97 15.23
CA THR A 504 -7.43 20.35 16.48
C THR A 504 -8.23 19.13 16.92
N GLY A 505 -9.29 18.78 16.21
CA GLY A 505 -10.21 17.70 16.55
C GLY A 505 -11.25 18.06 17.61
N THR A 506 -11.47 19.35 17.88
CA THR A 506 -12.43 19.84 18.89
C THR A 506 -13.69 20.37 18.20
N ILE A 507 -14.85 20.01 18.71
CA ILE A 507 -16.15 20.60 18.34
C ILE A 507 -16.94 20.89 19.61
N ASN A 508 -17.35 22.15 19.79
CA ASN A 508 -18.14 22.64 20.90
C ASN A 508 -19.48 23.21 20.41
N ASP A 509 -20.34 23.66 21.31
CA ASP A 509 -21.68 24.15 20.97
C ASP A 509 -21.63 25.48 20.23
N ASP A 510 -20.61 26.30 20.47
CA ASP A 510 -20.43 27.59 19.77
C ASP A 510 -20.10 27.35 18.28
N ILE A 511 -19.19 26.40 18.00
CA ILE A 511 -18.86 25.99 16.63
C ILE A 511 -20.10 25.42 15.93
N ARG A 512 -20.85 24.53 16.59
CA ARG A 512 -22.09 23.98 16.03
C ARG A 512 -23.07 25.07 15.64
N LYS A 513 -23.28 26.03 16.53
CA LYS A 513 -24.18 27.16 16.28
C LYS A 513 -23.74 27.98 15.07
N LYS A 514 -22.43 28.27 14.94
CA LYS A 514 -21.92 29.01 13.78
C LYS A 514 -22.09 28.23 12.48
N LEU A 515 -21.83 26.93 12.48
CA LEU A 515 -22.07 26.07 11.32
C LEU A 515 -23.54 26.05 10.90
N GLU A 516 -24.47 25.98 11.88
CA GLU A 516 -25.91 26.02 11.64
C GLU A 516 -26.38 27.39 11.11
N GLU A 517 -25.88 28.47 11.67
CA GLU A 517 -26.22 29.84 11.24
C GLU A 517 -25.73 30.09 9.81
N THR A 518 -24.48 29.73 9.48
CA THR A 518 -23.93 29.84 8.13
C THR A 518 -24.71 28.99 7.13
N ALA A 519 -25.02 27.73 7.47
CA ALA A 519 -25.82 26.87 6.60
C ALA A 519 -27.22 27.43 6.35
N LYS A 520 -27.91 27.95 7.38
CA LYS A 520 -29.23 28.55 7.25
C LYS A 520 -29.23 29.80 6.36
N GLN A 521 -28.24 30.67 6.50
CA GLN A 521 -28.10 31.83 5.64
C GLN A 521 -28.01 31.49 4.17
N LEU A 522 -27.21 30.46 3.82
CA LEU A 522 -27.04 30.00 2.45
C LEU A 522 -28.29 29.28 1.92
N THR A 523 -28.98 28.49 2.75
CA THR A 523 -30.23 27.83 2.33
C THR A 523 -31.41 28.77 2.13
N MET A 524 -31.41 29.95 2.74
CA MET A 524 -32.44 30.99 2.53
C MET A 524 -32.20 31.84 1.28
N ASN A 525 -30.96 31.87 0.78
CA ASN A 525 -30.57 32.66 -0.39
C ASN A 525 -30.61 31.87 -1.70
N ASN A 526 -30.80 30.56 -1.65
CA ASN A 526 -30.96 29.63 -2.77
C ASN A 526 -32.43 29.15 -2.87
#